data_68fe586b6a222dae0362dfa2419a0681
#
_entry.id   68fe586b6a222dae0362dfa2419a0681
#
_cell.length_a   1.000
_cell.length_b   1.000
_cell.length_c   1.000
_cell.angle_alpha   90.00
_cell.angle_beta   90.00
_cell.angle_gamma   90.00
#
_symmetry.space_group_name_H-M   'P 1'
#
loop_
_entity.id
_entity.type
_entity.pdbx_description
1 polymer ?
#
loop_
_entity_poly.entity_id
_entity_poly.type
_entity_poly.pdbx_seq_one_letter_code
_entity_poly.pdbx_strand_id
1 'polypeptide(L)'
;MASEVRFEPGLYRGAAGYYERFRLPYPGAMIADLARRAAPSGHGRLLDLACGTGQLAFPLRGWFAEVWAVDAEPGMTEVVRAKAAAAGAAGIRAVTVSAEDLRAGPGRFELIVIGNAFHRLRRPLVAERVRGWLEPGGWLALCWSTSPWAGPRDWQQTLDRLLRRWQDVLGTSGRVPPGWDRPGRTVGAVPVRDVARRR
;
A
#
# COMPACT_ATOMS: atom_id res chain seq x y z
N MET A 1 -11.15 10.48 22.20
CA MET A 1 -11.74 10.40 20.82
C MET A 1 -10.56 10.33 19.86
N ALA A 2 -10.38 9.22 19.14
CA ALA A 2 -9.32 9.09 18.14
C ALA A 2 -9.64 10.06 17.01
N SER A 3 -8.71 10.98 16.70
CA SER A 3 -8.86 11.90 15.58
C SER A 3 -8.96 11.04 14.29
N GLU A 4 -10.10 11.15 13.63
CA GLU A 4 -10.33 10.53 12.35
C GLU A 4 -9.34 11.17 11.36
N VAL A 5 -8.40 10.37 10.85
CA VAL A 5 -7.46 10.83 9.83
C VAL A 5 -8.30 11.14 8.59
N ARG A 6 -8.50 12.42 8.31
CA ARG A 6 -9.22 12.84 7.10
C ARG A 6 -8.33 12.53 5.90
N PHE A 7 -8.88 11.74 4.98
CA PHE A 7 -8.35 11.64 3.63
C PHE A 7 -8.42 13.04 2.98
N GLU A 8 -7.27 13.59 2.57
CA GLU A 8 -7.22 14.81 1.78
C GLU A 8 -7.17 14.42 0.30
N PRO A 9 -8.28 14.58 -0.43
CA PRO A 9 -8.30 14.34 -1.87
C PRO A 9 -7.29 15.29 -2.53
N GLY A 10 -6.41 14.74 -3.37
CA GLY A 10 -5.43 15.54 -4.09
C GLY A 10 -4.10 15.79 -3.37
N LEU A 11 -3.84 15.16 -2.20
CA LEU A 11 -2.54 15.26 -1.52
C LEU A 11 -1.35 14.88 -2.43
N TYR A 12 -1.55 13.98 -3.38
CA TYR A 12 -0.54 13.54 -4.35
C TYR A 12 -0.72 14.13 -5.75
N ARG A 13 -1.63 15.12 -5.90
CA ARG A 13 -1.85 15.76 -7.20
C ARG A 13 -0.56 16.37 -7.73
N GLY A 14 -0.18 15.97 -8.95
CA GLY A 14 1.04 16.43 -9.60
C GLY A 14 2.33 15.81 -9.06
N ALA A 15 2.27 14.94 -8.05
CA ALA A 15 3.46 14.35 -7.44
C ALA A 15 3.92 13.02 -8.08
N ALA A 16 3.13 12.44 -8.98
CA ALA A 16 3.35 11.07 -9.48
C ALA A 16 4.74 10.86 -10.11
N GLY A 17 5.23 11.80 -10.91
CA GLY A 17 6.57 11.71 -11.51
C GLY A 17 7.70 11.75 -10.48
N TYR A 18 7.58 12.61 -9.49
CA TYR A 18 8.54 12.67 -8.37
C TYR A 18 8.45 11.43 -7.51
N TYR A 19 7.23 10.96 -7.24
CA TYR A 19 6.99 9.73 -6.46
C TYR A 19 7.65 8.53 -7.14
N GLU A 20 7.46 8.33 -8.45
CA GLU A 20 8.08 7.24 -9.21
C GLU A 20 9.61 7.32 -9.15
N ARG A 21 10.16 8.51 -9.29
CA ARG A 21 11.62 8.71 -9.35
C ARG A 21 12.31 8.51 -7.99
N PHE A 22 11.67 8.93 -6.89
CA PHE A 22 12.35 9.06 -5.60
C PHE A 22 11.81 8.11 -4.52
N ARG A 23 10.67 7.45 -4.76
CA ARG A 23 10.14 6.48 -3.81
C ARG A 23 11.02 5.25 -3.78
N LEU A 24 11.53 4.91 -2.59
CA LEU A 24 12.31 3.70 -2.39
C LEU A 24 11.42 2.47 -2.68
N PRO A 25 11.92 1.49 -3.47
CA PRO A 25 11.20 0.25 -3.73
C PRO A 25 11.08 -0.58 -2.46
N TYR A 26 10.10 -1.47 -2.44
CA TYR A 26 10.04 -2.49 -1.41
C TYR A 26 11.19 -3.49 -1.57
N PRO A 27 11.80 -3.96 -0.47
CA PRO A 27 12.89 -4.92 -0.54
C PRO A 27 12.47 -6.21 -1.26
N GLY A 28 13.32 -6.74 -2.16
CA GLY A 28 13.03 -7.98 -2.88
C GLY A 28 12.73 -9.17 -1.96
N ALA A 29 13.41 -9.25 -0.80
CA ALA A 29 13.13 -10.26 0.21
C ALA A 29 11.69 -10.17 0.78
N MET A 30 11.14 -8.96 0.93
CA MET A 30 9.76 -8.76 1.36
C MET A 30 8.78 -9.23 0.27
N ILE A 31 9.05 -8.90 -1.00
CA ILE A 31 8.23 -9.35 -2.13
C ILE A 31 8.21 -10.88 -2.23
N ALA A 32 9.38 -11.52 -2.10
CA ALA A 32 9.50 -12.97 -2.10
C ALA A 32 8.77 -13.62 -0.91
N ASP A 33 8.84 -13.03 0.29
CA ASP A 33 8.11 -13.52 1.46
C ASP A 33 6.59 -13.40 1.29
N LEU A 34 6.10 -12.31 0.71
CA LEU A 34 4.69 -12.14 0.37
C LEU A 34 4.21 -13.21 -0.61
N ALA A 35 4.94 -13.43 -1.71
CA ALA A 35 4.61 -14.45 -2.70
C ALA A 35 4.62 -15.86 -2.07
N ARG A 36 5.64 -16.17 -1.27
CA ARG A 36 5.72 -17.46 -0.57
C ARG A 36 4.55 -17.70 0.39
N ARG A 37 4.13 -16.69 1.15
CA ARG A 37 3.01 -16.80 2.12
C ARG A 37 1.66 -16.88 1.44
N ALA A 38 1.43 -16.06 0.44
CA ALA A 38 0.18 -16.07 -0.33
C ALA A 38 0.06 -17.34 -1.19
N ALA A 39 1.19 -17.95 -1.55
CA ALA A 39 1.27 -19.16 -2.37
C ALA A 39 0.32 -19.11 -3.59
N PRO A 40 0.42 -18.03 -4.43
CA PRO A 40 -0.52 -17.83 -5.52
C PRO A 40 -0.49 -18.98 -6.52
N SER A 41 -1.64 -19.28 -7.11
CA SER A 41 -1.81 -20.37 -8.08
C SER A 41 -1.08 -20.15 -9.41
N GLY A 42 -0.69 -18.91 -9.70
CA GLY A 42 -0.19 -18.48 -11.01
C GLY A 42 -1.31 -18.08 -11.99
N HIS A 43 -2.54 -18.43 -11.71
CA HIS A 43 -3.71 -18.17 -12.57
C HIS A 43 -4.72 -17.18 -11.94
N GLY A 44 -4.52 -16.86 -10.68
CA GLY A 44 -5.39 -15.96 -9.93
C GLY A 44 -5.08 -14.46 -10.17
N ARG A 45 -5.67 -13.62 -9.34
CA ARG A 45 -5.59 -12.17 -9.45
C ARG A 45 -5.01 -11.53 -8.21
N LEU A 46 -4.20 -10.50 -8.44
CA LEU A 46 -3.70 -9.57 -7.42
C LEU A 46 -4.48 -8.25 -7.49
N LEU A 47 -4.84 -7.71 -6.34
CA LEU A 47 -5.27 -6.31 -6.21
C LEU A 47 -4.21 -5.54 -5.41
N ASP A 48 -3.58 -4.55 -6.03
CA ASP A 48 -2.78 -3.53 -5.36
C ASP A 48 -3.65 -2.30 -5.13
N LEU A 49 -4.15 -2.13 -3.91
CA LEU A 49 -5.14 -1.12 -3.55
C LEU A 49 -4.46 0.11 -2.95
N ALA A 50 -4.73 1.29 -3.50
CA ALA A 50 -3.97 2.53 -3.32
C ALA A 50 -2.50 2.31 -3.75
N CYS A 51 -2.34 1.86 -4.99
CA CYS A 51 -1.10 1.32 -5.54
C CYS A 51 0.01 2.37 -5.77
N GLY A 52 -0.33 3.68 -5.74
CA GLY A 52 0.58 4.72 -6.20
C GLY A 52 1.04 4.44 -7.63
N THR A 53 2.33 4.46 -7.87
CA THR A 53 2.93 4.15 -9.18
C THR A 53 3.21 2.65 -9.39
N GLY A 54 2.55 1.76 -8.61
CA GLY A 54 2.63 0.31 -8.77
C GLY A 54 3.84 -0.33 -8.08
N GLN A 55 4.27 0.20 -6.95
CA GLN A 55 5.47 -0.27 -6.22
C GLN A 55 5.34 -1.73 -5.72
N LEU A 56 4.13 -2.26 -5.55
CA LEU A 56 3.87 -3.67 -5.25
C LEU A 56 3.35 -4.43 -6.48
N ALA A 57 2.51 -3.80 -7.31
CA ALA A 57 1.95 -4.41 -8.51
C ALA A 57 3.01 -4.97 -9.45
N PHE A 58 4.04 -4.17 -9.80
CA PHE A 58 5.08 -4.59 -10.75
C PHE A 58 5.95 -5.73 -10.24
N PRO A 59 6.53 -5.68 -9.02
CA PRO A 59 7.31 -6.79 -8.51
C PRO A 59 6.51 -8.09 -8.36
N LEU A 60 5.22 -8.00 -7.99
CA LEU A 60 4.38 -9.18 -7.75
C LEU A 60 3.74 -9.75 -9.01
N ARG A 61 3.74 -9.04 -10.15
CA ARG A 61 2.99 -9.44 -11.36
C ARG A 61 3.29 -10.84 -11.88
N GLY A 62 4.52 -11.32 -11.71
CA GLY A 62 4.95 -12.62 -12.24
C GLY A 62 4.28 -13.84 -11.60
N TRP A 63 3.56 -13.65 -10.49
CA TRP A 63 2.85 -14.73 -9.79
C TRP A 63 1.35 -14.76 -10.06
N PHE A 64 0.82 -13.85 -10.87
CA PHE A 64 -0.63 -13.72 -11.11
C PHE A 64 -0.93 -13.58 -12.60
N ALA A 65 -2.06 -14.10 -13.03
CA ALA A 65 -2.53 -13.94 -14.41
C ALA A 65 -2.99 -12.49 -14.69
N GLU A 66 -3.56 -11.82 -13.69
CA GLU A 66 -4.05 -10.45 -13.78
C GLU A 66 -3.72 -9.67 -12.51
N VAL A 67 -3.30 -8.43 -12.67
CA VAL A 67 -3.01 -7.49 -11.57
C VAL A 67 -3.87 -6.25 -11.74
N TRP A 68 -4.68 -5.95 -10.75
CA TRP A 68 -5.39 -4.67 -10.67
C TRP A 68 -4.56 -3.70 -9.82
N ALA A 69 -4.06 -2.64 -10.45
CA ALA A 69 -3.39 -1.54 -9.79
C ALA A 69 -4.36 -0.37 -9.67
N VAL A 70 -4.87 -0.14 -8.47
CA VAL A 70 -5.98 0.79 -8.20
C VAL A 70 -5.48 1.96 -7.36
N ASP A 71 -5.70 3.18 -7.84
CA ASP A 71 -5.41 4.40 -7.08
C ASP A 71 -6.44 5.49 -7.38
N ALA A 72 -6.70 6.35 -6.41
CA ALA A 72 -7.63 7.47 -6.57
C ALA A 72 -7.02 8.60 -7.39
N GLU A 73 -5.67 8.73 -7.41
CA GLU A 73 -4.97 9.81 -8.09
C GLU A 73 -4.70 9.43 -9.57
N PRO A 74 -5.29 10.15 -10.54
CA PRO A 74 -5.11 9.84 -11.98
C PRO A 74 -3.65 9.79 -12.42
N GLY A 75 -2.82 10.72 -11.95
CA GLY A 75 -1.41 10.74 -12.29
C GLY A 75 -0.63 9.49 -11.87
N MET A 76 -1.02 8.87 -10.75
CA MET A 76 -0.43 7.59 -10.31
C MET A 76 -0.76 6.46 -11.29
N THR A 77 -2.04 6.33 -11.66
CA THR A 77 -2.48 5.28 -12.59
C THR A 77 -1.99 5.52 -14.01
N GLU A 78 -1.75 6.76 -14.43
CA GLU A 78 -1.09 7.08 -15.70
C GLU A 78 0.35 6.57 -15.75
N VAL A 79 1.12 6.77 -14.66
CA VAL A 79 2.46 6.20 -14.53
C VAL A 79 2.41 4.67 -14.59
N VAL A 80 1.44 4.03 -13.93
CA VAL A 80 1.26 2.57 -14.01
C VAL A 80 1.02 2.13 -15.46
N ARG A 81 0.13 2.81 -16.20
CA ARG A 81 -0.16 2.48 -17.61
C ARG A 81 1.09 2.62 -18.48
N ALA A 82 1.82 3.74 -18.34
CA ALA A 82 3.04 3.98 -19.08
C ALA A 82 4.11 2.90 -18.80
N LYS A 83 4.32 2.53 -17.54
CA LYS A 83 5.24 1.46 -17.15
C LYS A 83 4.80 0.10 -17.68
N ALA A 84 3.51 -0.21 -17.60
CA ALA A 84 2.98 -1.48 -18.10
C ALA A 84 3.19 -1.61 -19.62
N ALA A 85 2.91 -0.55 -20.37
CA ALA A 85 3.16 -0.51 -21.82
C ALA A 85 4.65 -0.67 -22.13
N ALA A 86 5.52 0.08 -21.47
CA ALA A 86 6.97 0.00 -21.67
C ALA A 86 7.57 -1.37 -21.35
N ALA A 87 7.00 -2.08 -20.37
CA ALA A 87 7.44 -3.41 -19.95
C ALA A 87 6.72 -4.57 -20.67
N GLY A 88 5.81 -4.30 -21.62
CA GLY A 88 4.97 -5.33 -22.24
C GLY A 88 4.10 -6.11 -21.23
N ALA A 89 3.76 -5.50 -20.09
CA ALA A 89 3.06 -6.13 -19.00
C ALA A 89 1.52 -6.06 -19.17
N ALA A 90 1.00 -6.74 -20.18
CA ALA A 90 -0.42 -6.73 -20.57
C ALA A 90 -1.37 -7.21 -19.44
N GLY A 91 -0.88 -8.01 -18.49
CA GLY A 91 -1.66 -8.48 -17.34
C GLY A 91 -1.90 -7.41 -16.26
N ILE A 92 -1.29 -6.21 -16.36
CA ILE A 92 -1.52 -5.12 -15.39
C ILE A 92 -2.64 -4.21 -15.88
N ARG A 93 -3.69 -4.10 -15.08
CA ARG A 93 -4.82 -3.20 -15.29
C ARG A 93 -4.77 -2.03 -14.32
N ALA A 94 -4.50 -0.84 -14.80
CA ALA A 94 -4.55 0.38 -13.99
C ALA A 94 -5.98 0.95 -13.95
N VAL A 95 -6.53 1.12 -12.74
CA VAL A 95 -7.89 1.61 -12.50
C VAL A 95 -7.85 2.85 -11.63
N THR A 96 -8.41 3.94 -12.14
CA THR A 96 -8.48 5.21 -11.39
C THR A 96 -9.80 5.27 -10.62
N VAL A 97 -9.76 4.94 -9.34
CA VAL A 97 -10.91 5.01 -8.43
C VAL A 97 -10.40 4.95 -6.99
N SER A 98 -11.14 5.51 -6.03
CA SER A 98 -10.80 5.38 -4.62
C SER A 98 -10.99 3.94 -4.12
N ALA A 99 -10.27 3.56 -3.08
CA ALA A 99 -10.44 2.25 -2.43
C ALA A 99 -11.87 2.06 -1.90
N GLU A 100 -12.48 3.17 -1.48
CA GLU A 100 -13.85 3.23 -0.96
C GLU A 100 -14.92 3.07 -2.04
N ASP A 101 -14.60 3.43 -3.30
CA ASP A 101 -15.58 3.42 -4.40
C ASP A 101 -15.37 2.26 -5.37
N LEU A 102 -14.24 1.57 -5.27
CA LEU A 102 -13.98 0.38 -6.09
C LEU A 102 -15.13 -0.62 -5.98
N ARG A 103 -15.58 -1.12 -7.12
CA ARG A 103 -16.55 -2.20 -7.24
C ARG A 103 -15.85 -3.41 -7.85
N ALA A 104 -15.54 -4.39 -7.02
CA ALA A 104 -15.04 -5.68 -7.46
C ALA A 104 -16.06 -6.77 -7.10
N GLY A 105 -16.12 -7.83 -7.90
CA GLY A 105 -16.97 -8.98 -7.60
C GLY A 105 -16.46 -9.74 -6.36
N PRO A 106 -17.32 -10.51 -5.72
CA PRO A 106 -16.95 -11.37 -4.59
C PRO A 106 -15.98 -12.47 -5.04
N GLY A 107 -15.07 -12.86 -4.12
CA GLY A 107 -14.17 -13.99 -4.34
C GLY A 107 -13.28 -13.83 -5.57
N ARG A 108 -12.76 -12.62 -5.83
CA ARG A 108 -12.09 -12.30 -7.09
C ARG A 108 -10.57 -12.32 -7.03
N PHE A 109 -9.98 -12.16 -5.84
CA PHE A 109 -8.55 -11.99 -5.67
C PHE A 109 -7.95 -13.02 -4.73
N GLU A 110 -6.85 -13.64 -5.13
CA GLU A 110 -6.01 -14.50 -4.28
C GLU A 110 -5.22 -13.68 -3.26
N LEU A 111 -4.76 -12.50 -3.69
CA LEU A 111 -4.00 -11.59 -2.83
C LEU A 111 -4.49 -10.15 -3.04
N ILE A 112 -4.71 -9.46 -1.94
CA ILE A 112 -4.90 -8.01 -1.91
C ILE A 112 -3.76 -7.42 -1.10
N VAL A 113 -3.06 -6.45 -1.67
CA VAL A 113 -1.98 -5.72 -1.00
C VAL A 113 -2.35 -4.26 -0.84
N ILE A 114 -1.95 -3.65 0.28
CA ILE A 114 -2.06 -2.21 0.54
C ILE A 114 -0.73 -1.74 1.10
N GLY A 115 0.00 -0.96 0.31
CA GLY A 115 1.34 -0.48 0.66
C GLY A 115 1.35 0.95 1.20
N ASN A 116 1.72 1.16 2.46
CA ASN A 116 1.84 2.48 3.10
C ASN A 116 0.61 3.40 2.96
N ALA A 117 -0.59 2.84 2.77
CA ALA A 117 -1.79 3.61 2.48
C ALA A 117 -2.96 3.34 3.44
N PHE A 118 -3.04 2.18 4.08
CA PHE A 118 -4.20 1.76 4.85
C PHE A 118 -4.61 2.75 5.96
N HIS A 119 -3.67 3.48 6.55
CA HIS A 119 -3.93 4.51 7.56
C HIS A 119 -4.69 5.72 7.02
N ARG A 120 -4.71 5.91 5.71
CA ARG A 120 -5.39 7.02 5.01
C ARG A 120 -6.77 6.65 4.51
N LEU A 121 -7.13 5.37 4.54
CA LEU A 121 -8.40 4.85 4.05
C LEU A 121 -9.45 4.81 5.17
N ARG A 122 -10.71 4.76 4.78
CA ARG A 122 -11.83 4.46 5.68
C ARG A 122 -11.74 2.98 6.08
N ARG A 123 -10.83 2.68 7.00
CA ARG A 123 -10.39 1.34 7.37
C ARG A 123 -11.51 0.32 7.60
N PRO A 124 -12.60 0.59 8.38
CA PRO A 124 -13.66 -0.38 8.56
C PRO A 124 -14.35 -0.75 7.25
N LEU A 125 -14.69 0.25 6.43
CA LEU A 125 -15.35 0.06 5.14
C LEU A 125 -14.47 -0.72 4.16
N VAL A 126 -13.18 -0.33 4.05
CA VAL A 126 -12.24 -0.99 3.14
C VAL A 126 -11.95 -2.42 3.59
N ALA A 127 -11.79 -2.66 4.89
CA ALA A 127 -11.56 -4.01 5.43
C ALA A 127 -12.75 -4.94 5.14
N GLU A 128 -13.99 -4.46 5.30
CA GLU A 128 -15.19 -5.23 4.97
C GLU A 128 -15.24 -5.59 3.48
N ARG A 129 -15.00 -4.61 2.59
CA ARG A 129 -14.98 -4.84 1.14
C ARG A 129 -13.89 -5.81 0.71
N VAL A 130 -12.67 -5.63 1.21
CA VAL A 130 -11.54 -6.50 0.96
C VAL A 130 -11.87 -7.95 1.34
N ARG A 131 -12.52 -8.15 2.49
CA ARG A 131 -12.97 -9.48 2.91
C ARG A 131 -13.92 -10.13 1.89
N GLY A 132 -14.83 -9.34 1.31
CA GLY A 132 -15.78 -9.82 0.30
C GLY A 132 -15.12 -10.08 -1.07
N TRP A 133 -14.05 -9.36 -1.40
CA TRP A 133 -13.35 -9.50 -2.67
C TRP A 133 -12.33 -10.63 -2.69
N LEU A 134 -11.83 -11.05 -1.53
CA LEU A 134 -10.92 -12.18 -1.42
C LEU A 134 -11.65 -13.49 -1.70
N GLU A 135 -11.00 -14.35 -2.46
CA GLU A 135 -11.45 -15.72 -2.63
C GLU A 135 -11.25 -16.55 -1.35
N PRO A 136 -11.89 -17.72 -1.25
CA PRO A 136 -11.67 -18.62 -0.12
C PRO A 136 -10.20 -19.00 0.03
N GLY A 137 -9.58 -18.62 1.14
CA GLY A 137 -8.15 -18.84 1.37
C GLY A 137 -7.25 -17.71 0.89
N GLY A 138 -7.80 -16.65 0.27
CA GLY A 138 -7.05 -15.48 -0.15
C GLY A 138 -6.48 -14.66 1.01
N TRP A 139 -5.52 -13.80 0.71
CA TRP A 139 -4.75 -13.06 1.68
C TRP A 139 -4.89 -11.55 1.52
N LEU A 140 -5.00 -10.84 2.65
CA LEU A 140 -4.76 -9.40 2.72
C LEU A 140 -3.37 -9.17 3.31
N ALA A 141 -2.51 -8.45 2.58
CA ALA A 141 -1.21 -8.03 3.08
C ALA A 141 -1.17 -6.50 3.25
N LEU A 142 -1.00 -6.04 4.48
CA LEU A 142 -0.73 -4.64 4.78
C LEU A 142 0.78 -4.45 4.88
N CYS A 143 1.35 -3.75 3.88
CA CYS A 143 2.77 -3.50 3.79
C CYS A 143 3.11 -2.11 4.33
N TRP A 144 4.08 -2.06 5.23
CA TRP A 144 4.47 -0.83 5.89
C TRP A 144 5.97 -0.63 5.83
N SER A 145 6.43 0.55 5.50
CA SER A 145 7.83 0.94 5.66
C SER A 145 7.97 1.92 6.82
N THR A 146 8.97 1.72 7.66
CA THR A 146 9.37 2.73 8.64
C THR A 146 10.02 3.91 7.93
N SER A 147 9.90 5.10 8.52
CA SER A 147 10.60 6.27 8.01
C SER A 147 12.12 6.05 8.07
N PRO A 148 12.89 6.47 7.05
CA PRO A 148 14.34 6.29 7.02
C PRO A 148 15.04 6.85 8.26
N TRP A 149 14.50 7.89 8.87
CA TRP A 149 15.01 8.52 10.09
C TRP A 149 14.55 7.84 11.38
N ALA A 150 13.64 6.89 11.33
CA ALA A 150 13.18 6.14 12.50
C ALA A 150 14.07 4.93 12.76
N GLY A 151 15.26 5.13 13.31
CA GLY A 151 16.19 4.05 13.58
C GLY A 151 17.28 4.43 14.59
N PRO A 152 18.02 3.43 15.08
CA PRO A 152 19.01 3.64 16.15
C PRO A 152 20.36 4.19 15.68
N ARG A 153 20.61 4.28 14.36
CA ARG A 153 21.91 4.71 13.82
C ARG A 153 22.08 6.23 14.00
N ASP A 154 23.30 6.69 14.24
CA ASP A 154 23.63 8.10 14.49
C ASP A 154 23.11 9.04 13.40
N TRP A 155 23.27 8.65 12.13
CA TRP A 155 22.76 9.47 11.01
C TRP A 155 21.23 9.56 11.00
N GLN A 156 20.53 8.50 11.43
CA GLN A 156 19.06 8.49 11.54
C GLN A 156 18.60 9.44 12.64
N GLN A 157 19.24 9.38 13.80
CA GLN A 157 18.96 10.28 14.90
C GLN A 157 19.28 11.74 14.55
N THR A 158 20.36 11.97 13.81
CA THR A 158 20.73 13.31 13.33
C THR A 158 19.69 13.84 12.36
N LEU A 159 19.23 13.03 11.42
CA LEU A 159 18.17 13.39 10.48
C LEU A 159 16.85 13.66 11.20
N ASP A 160 16.47 12.83 12.17
CA ASP A 160 15.25 13.03 12.99
C ASP A 160 15.31 14.37 13.73
N ARG A 161 16.44 14.71 14.37
CA ARG A 161 16.63 16.00 15.05
C ARG A 161 16.50 17.18 14.09
N LEU A 162 17.08 17.06 12.89
CA LEU A 162 17.01 18.10 11.86
C LEU A 162 15.56 18.30 11.40
N LEU A 163 14.85 17.23 11.11
CA LEU A 163 13.45 17.27 10.67
C LEU A 163 12.55 17.87 11.74
N ARG A 164 12.71 17.50 13.02
CA ARG A 164 11.97 18.10 14.14
C ARG A 164 12.21 19.62 14.20
N ARG A 165 13.47 20.05 14.11
CA ARG A 165 13.81 21.48 14.10
C ARG A 165 13.12 22.22 12.94
N TRP A 166 13.07 21.64 11.76
CA TRP A 166 12.34 22.20 10.61
C TRP A 166 10.83 22.27 10.84
N GLN A 167 10.26 21.22 11.43
CA GLN A 167 8.84 21.20 11.79
C GLN A 167 8.49 22.31 12.80
N ASP A 168 9.36 22.55 13.77
CA ASP A 168 9.20 23.63 14.75
C ASP A 168 9.23 25.01 14.07
N VAL A 169 10.20 25.25 13.18
CA VAL A 169 10.31 26.50 12.41
C VAL A 169 9.08 26.75 11.54
N LEU A 170 8.51 25.67 10.95
CA LEU A 170 7.34 25.76 10.08
C LEU A 170 6.01 25.74 10.86
N GLY A 171 6.03 25.65 12.19
CA GLY A 171 4.83 25.54 13.01
C GLY A 171 4.01 24.26 12.75
N THR A 172 4.66 23.20 12.26
CA THR A 172 4.02 21.91 11.94
C THR A 172 4.27 20.85 13.00
N SER A 173 4.97 21.19 14.08
CA SER A 173 5.21 20.33 15.24
C SER A 173 3.89 19.85 15.83
N GLY A 174 3.78 18.52 16.02
CA GLY A 174 2.56 17.90 16.56
C GLY A 174 1.54 17.44 15.51
N ARG A 175 1.77 17.66 14.21
CA ARG A 175 0.91 17.12 13.14
C ARG A 175 1.21 15.67 12.77
N VAL A 176 2.16 15.03 13.44
CA VAL A 176 2.42 13.59 13.25
C VAL A 176 1.30 12.80 13.94
N PRO A 177 0.55 11.96 13.23
CA PRO A 177 -0.52 11.18 13.84
C PRO A 177 0.03 10.31 14.97
N PRO A 178 -0.69 10.18 16.10
CA PRO A 178 -0.30 9.28 17.18
C PRO A 178 -0.12 7.85 16.68
N GLY A 179 1.05 7.25 16.94
CA GLY A 179 1.36 5.87 16.53
C GLY A 179 2.39 5.75 15.40
N TRP A 180 2.84 6.84 14.81
CA TRP A 180 3.96 6.85 13.86
C TRP A 180 5.32 6.66 14.54
N ASP A 181 5.39 6.89 15.86
CA ASP A 181 6.63 6.88 16.65
C ASP A 181 6.99 5.51 17.23
N ARG A 182 6.24 4.44 16.89
CA ARG A 182 6.55 3.12 17.43
C ARG A 182 7.51 2.37 16.49
N PRO A 183 8.81 2.27 16.86
CA PRO A 183 9.73 1.39 16.16
C PRO A 183 9.30 -0.07 16.38
N GLY A 184 9.25 -0.85 15.29
CA GLY A 184 9.25 -2.30 15.41
C GLY A 184 7.90 -3.00 15.36
N ARG A 185 7.06 -2.73 14.35
CA ARG A 185 6.10 -3.75 13.93
C ARG A 185 6.43 -4.23 12.53
N THR A 186 6.97 -5.42 12.49
CA THR A 186 7.15 -6.28 11.33
C THR A 186 5.82 -6.45 10.60
N VAL A 187 5.85 -6.48 9.28
CA VAL A 187 4.73 -6.82 8.40
C VAL A 187 4.03 -8.06 8.93
N GLY A 188 2.82 -7.89 9.46
CA GLY A 188 1.95 -9.01 9.81
C GLY A 188 1.03 -9.28 8.62
N ALA A 189 1.27 -10.35 7.88
CA ALA A 189 0.26 -10.92 6.99
C ALA A 189 -0.71 -11.72 7.86
N VAL A 190 -1.98 -11.32 7.89
CA VAL A 190 -3.03 -12.03 8.64
C VAL A 190 -3.88 -12.79 7.63
N PRO A 191 -3.94 -14.13 7.71
CA PRO A 191 -4.90 -14.88 6.92
C PRO A 191 -6.32 -14.53 7.36
N VAL A 192 -7.20 -14.21 6.42
CA VAL A 192 -8.60 -13.81 6.70
C VAL A 192 -9.40 -14.91 7.39
N ARG A 193 -8.89 -16.14 7.44
CA ARG A 193 -9.54 -17.28 8.13
C ARG A 193 -9.72 -17.08 9.64
N ASP A 194 -8.89 -16.28 10.31
CA ASP A 194 -8.94 -16.12 11.76
C ASP A 194 -9.97 -15.10 12.27
N VAL A 195 -10.51 -14.26 11.40
CA VAL A 195 -11.53 -13.25 11.79
C VAL A 195 -12.93 -13.87 11.91
N ALA A 196 -13.19 -15.03 11.31
CA ALA A 196 -14.51 -15.68 11.30
C ALA A 196 -14.77 -16.59 12.51
N ARG A 197 -13.82 -16.83 13.41
CA ARG A 197 -13.96 -17.76 14.55
C ARG A 197 -14.13 -17.11 15.92
N ARG A 198 -14.32 -15.80 16.00
CA ARG A 198 -14.71 -15.14 17.25
C ARG A 198 -16.15 -14.62 17.14
N ARG A 199 -17.10 -15.52 17.33
CA ARG A 199 -18.42 -15.29 17.88
C ARG A 199 -18.55 -16.10 19.16
#